data_f0833d79b265c2f16f4bcd3064f21eae
#
_entry.id   f0833d79b265c2f16f4bcd3064f21eae
#
_cell.length_a   1.000
_cell.length_b   1.000
_cell.length_c   1.000
_cell.angle_alpha   90.00
_cell.angle_beta   90.00
_cell.angle_gamma   90.00
#
_symmetry.space_group_name_H-M   'P 1'
#
loop_
_entity.id
_entity.type
_entity.pdbx_description
1 polymer ?
#
loop_
_entity_poly.entity_id
_entity_poly.type
_entity_poly.pdbx_seq_one_letter_code
_entity_poly.pdbx_strand_id
1 'polypeptide(L)'
;MKNLILLLISLFLISACKENTEKKEPITEKTADSIFLLDSKWQNQDGKELQLKDLKGKNLVVAMIFTSCQTACPLLIADMKKVASKIDPKKLKETSMVLITIDPENDTPEVLKKYAQERSMYGNPWIFLRTDMESTREFANVLAVKYKKITPIIFSHSNIISIFNKNGEMVSQEEGTVNAEAVAKTVNGLN
;
A
#
# COMPACT_ATOMS: atom_id res chain seq x y z
N MET A 1 -13.57 -70.79 35.67
CA MET A 1 -12.92 -70.52 34.36
C MET A 1 -13.59 -69.39 33.53
N LYS A 2 -14.88 -69.11 33.72
CA LYS A 2 -15.57 -68.00 32.98
C LYS A 2 -15.15 -66.61 33.44
N ASN A 3 -14.77 -66.41 34.68
CA ASN A 3 -14.43 -65.06 35.21
C ASN A 3 -12.98 -64.63 34.90
N LEU A 4 -12.12 -65.53 34.51
CA LEU A 4 -10.73 -65.25 34.17
C LEU A 4 -10.60 -64.71 32.73
N ILE A 5 -11.52 -65.13 31.84
CA ILE A 5 -11.53 -64.73 30.46
C ILE A 5 -12.07 -63.25 30.30
N LEU A 6 -13.00 -62.84 31.17
CA LEU A 6 -13.54 -61.49 31.19
C LEU A 6 -12.51 -60.46 31.68
N LEU A 7 -11.56 -60.87 32.54
CA LEU A 7 -10.52 -59.97 33.05
C LEU A 7 -9.40 -59.69 32.02
N LEU A 8 -9.17 -60.66 31.11
CA LEU A 8 -8.17 -60.52 30.03
C LEU A 8 -8.66 -59.67 28.84
N ILE A 9 -9.96 -59.55 28.63
CA ILE A 9 -10.53 -58.73 27.56
C ILE A 9 -10.58 -57.26 27.96
N SER A 10 -10.64 -56.94 29.25
CA SER A 10 -10.64 -55.56 29.79
C SER A 10 -9.29 -54.86 29.69
N LEU A 11 -8.16 -55.61 29.51
CA LEU A 11 -6.82 -55.03 29.52
C LEU A 11 -6.30 -54.65 28.13
N PHE A 12 -7.08 -54.92 27.05
CA PHE A 12 -6.64 -54.72 25.67
C PHE A 12 -7.23 -53.44 25.01
N LEU A 13 -8.02 -52.62 25.75
CA LEU A 13 -8.69 -51.44 25.22
C LEU A 13 -8.06 -50.10 25.63
N ILE A 14 -6.86 -50.09 26.23
CA ILE A 14 -6.20 -48.86 26.69
C ILE A 14 -4.95 -48.53 25.85
N SER A 15 -4.80 -49.10 24.66
CA SER A 15 -3.59 -48.86 23.86
C SER A 15 -3.90 -48.38 22.45
N ALA A 16 -4.69 -47.30 22.29
CA ALA A 16 -4.84 -46.65 21.00
C ALA A 16 -5.36 -45.22 21.14
N CYS A 17 -4.61 -44.36 21.82
CA CYS A 17 -4.64 -42.93 21.58
C CYS A 17 -3.22 -42.41 21.75
N LYS A 18 -2.39 -42.67 20.77
CA LYS A 18 -1.19 -41.90 20.56
C LYS A 18 -1.64 -40.65 19.85
N GLU A 19 -1.98 -39.64 20.64
CA GLU A 19 -2.19 -38.31 20.17
C GLU A 19 -0.89 -37.83 19.49
N ASN A 20 -0.90 -37.87 18.18
CA ASN A 20 0.13 -37.26 17.37
C ASN A 20 -0.06 -35.73 17.55
N THR A 21 0.53 -35.19 18.59
CA THR A 21 0.74 -33.75 18.71
C THR A 21 1.75 -33.39 17.63
N GLU A 22 1.28 -33.27 16.39
CA GLU A 22 1.99 -32.46 15.42
C GLU A 22 2.16 -31.09 16.08
N LYS A 23 3.39 -30.81 16.47
CA LYS A 23 3.87 -29.51 16.84
C LYS A 23 3.63 -28.64 15.60
N LYS A 24 2.47 -28.00 15.55
CA LYS A 24 2.21 -26.90 14.62
C LYS A 24 3.27 -25.86 14.97
N GLU A 25 4.38 -25.89 14.23
CA GLU A 25 5.28 -24.76 14.21
C GLU A 25 4.41 -23.54 13.92
N PRO A 26 4.58 -22.42 14.63
CA PRO A 26 3.89 -21.21 14.27
C PRO A 26 4.31 -20.93 12.83
N ILE A 27 3.39 -21.08 11.90
CA ILE A 27 3.49 -20.52 10.58
C ILE A 27 3.58 -19.02 10.86
N THR A 28 4.79 -18.51 10.97
CA THR A 28 5.05 -17.11 10.71
C THR A 28 4.80 -16.95 9.21
N GLU A 29 3.54 -16.98 8.84
CA GLU A 29 3.06 -16.44 7.62
C GLU A 29 3.35 -14.93 7.71
N LYS A 30 4.60 -14.59 7.49
CA LYS A 30 5.00 -13.30 6.99
C LYS A 30 4.46 -13.29 5.56
N THR A 31 3.13 -13.23 5.45
CA THR A 31 2.46 -12.96 4.20
C THR A 31 3.11 -11.67 3.72
N ALA A 32 3.77 -11.79 2.63
CA ALA A 32 4.42 -10.66 1.99
C ALA A 32 3.32 -9.73 1.48
N ASP A 33 2.81 -8.86 2.34
CA ASP A 33 1.88 -7.78 2.00
C ASP A 33 2.61 -6.67 1.23
N SER A 34 3.49 -7.06 0.30
CA SER A 34 4.24 -6.14 -0.51
C SER A 34 3.45 -5.74 -1.75
N ILE A 35 3.27 -4.43 -1.93
CA ILE A 35 2.65 -3.88 -3.15
C ILE A 35 3.44 -4.21 -4.42
N PHE A 36 4.69 -4.65 -4.30
CA PHE A 36 5.53 -5.07 -5.42
C PHE A 36 5.15 -6.45 -6.00
N LEU A 37 4.24 -7.17 -5.33
CA LEU A 37 3.65 -8.42 -5.83
C LEU A 37 2.48 -8.19 -6.78
N LEU A 38 1.97 -6.96 -6.86
CA LEU A 38 0.93 -6.61 -7.82
C LEU A 38 1.51 -6.56 -9.22
N ASP A 39 0.95 -7.36 -10.14
CA ASP A 39 1.41 -7.48 -11.52
C ASP A 39 0.86 -6.40 -12.45
N SER A 40 0.11 -5.44 -11.91
CA SER A 40 -0.49 -4.35 -12.67
C SER A 40 0.57 -3.51 -13.42
N LYS A 41 0.20 -3.08 -14.63
CA LYS A 41 1.03 -2.18 -15.46
C LYS A 41 0.63 -0.74 -15.20
N TRP A 42 1.61 0.10 -15.01
CA TRP A 42 1.46 1.51 -14.70
C TRP A 42 2.12 2.38 -15.75
N GLN A 43 1.65 3.60 -15.90
CA GLN A 43 2.32 4.66 -16.65
C GLN A 43 2.60 5.83 -15.72
N ASN A 44 3.80 6.41 -15.83
CA ASN A 44 4.10 7.65 -15.11
C ASN A 44 3.66 8.89 -15.92
N GLN A 45 3.85 10.07 -15.33
CA GLN A 45 3.53 11.36 -15.94
C GLN A 45 4.30 11.67 -17.26
N ASP A 46 5.33 10.90 -17.57
CA ASP A 46 6.09 11.03 -18.84
C ASP A 46 5.69 9.96 -19.87
N GLY A 47 4.62 9.20 -19.57
CA GLY A 47 4.13 8.12 -20.44
C GLY A 47 4.99 6.85 -20.40
N LYS A 48 6.00 6.79 -19.52
CA LYS A 48 6.85 5.60 -19.37
C LYS A 48 6.08 4.51 -18.65
N GLU A 49 6.04 3.32 -19.24
CA GLU A 49 5.50 2.12 -18.61
C GLU A 49 6.45 1.59 -17.52
N LEU A 50 5.86 1.10 -16.43
CA LEU A 50 6.55 0.50 -15.30
C LEU A 50 5.63 -0.44 -14.54
N GLN A 51 6.22 -1.25 -13.65
CA GLN A 51 5.50 -1.99 -12.61
C GLN A 51 5.87 -1.41 -11.24
N LEU A 52 5.03 -1.63 -10.22
CA LEU A 52 5.33 -1.14 -8.86
C LEU A 52 6.67 -1.70 -8.34
N LYS A 53 7.04 -2.92 -8.73
CA LYS A 53 8.34 -3.52 -8.38
C LYS A 53 9.55 -2.75 -8.92
N ASP A 54 9.38 -1.91 -9.93
CA ASP A 54 10.47 -1.06 -10.46
C ASP A 54 10.81 0.09 -9.49
N LEU A 55 9.96 0.33 -8.49
CA LEU A 55 10.21 1.26 -7.39
C LEU A 55 10.90 0.60 -6.18
N LYS A 56 11.21 -0.69 -6.26
CA LYS A 56 11.90 -1.43 -5.19
C LYS A 56 13.24 -0.79 -4.85
N GLY A 57 13.58 -0.79 -3.56
CA GLY A 57 14.80 -0.14 -3.05
C GLY A 57 14.61 1.33 -2.66
N LYS A 58 13.41 1.89 -2.87
CA LYS A 58 12.98 3.18 -2.36
C LYS A 58 11.89 3.01 -1.31
N ASN A 59 11.91 3.85 -0.28
CA ASN A 59 10.73 4.04 0.55
C ASN A 59 9.67 4.79 -0.26
N LEU A 60 8.39 4.49 -0.05
CA LEU A 60 7.33 5.15 -0.79
C LEU A 60 6.39 5.87 0.18
N VAL A 61 6.06 7.12 -0.13
CA VAL A 61 4.97 7.86 0.50
C VAL A 61 3.90 8.02 -0.56
N VAL A 62 2.77 7.35 -0.37
CA VAL A 62 1.76 7.14 -1.41
C VAL A 62 0.45 7.83 -1.03
N ALA A 63 -0.14 8.56 -1.97
CA ALA A 63 -1.48 9.10 -1.86
C ALA A 63 -2.25 8.92 -3.17
N MET A 64 -3.59 8.78 -3.08
CA MET A 64 -4.45 8.74 -4.25
C MET A 64 -5.13 10.09 -4.45
N ILE A 65 -5.17 10.56 -5.70
CA ILE A 65 -5.69 11.86 -6.11
C ILE A 65 -6.53 11.75 -7.38
N PHE A 66 -7.11 12.85 -7.82
CA PHE A 66 -7.53 13.06 -9.21
C PHE A 66 -7.35 14.53 -9.58
N THR A 67 -6.96 14.81 -10.84
CA THR A 67 -6.48 16.17 -11.20
C THR A 67 -7.57 17.22 -11.23
N SER A 68 -8.83 16.83 -11.50
CA SER A 68 -9.99 17.71 -11.52
C SER A 68 -10.56 18.07 -10.15
N CYS A 69 -10.00 17.51 -9.06
CA CYS A 69 -10.43 17.82 -7.69
C CYS A 69 -10.06 19.26 -7.30
N GLN A 70 -11.08 20.03 -6.88
CA GLN A 70 -10.89 21.44 -6.49
C GLN A 70 -10.89 21.66 -4.96
N THR A 71 -11.17 20.64 -4.15
CA THR A 71 -11.35 20.78 -2.70
C THR A 71 -10.34 19.99 -1.89
N ALA A 72 -10.46 18.67 -1.83
CA ALA A 72 -9.65 17.80 -0.97
C ALA A 72 -8.21 17.60 -1.49
N CYS A 73 -8.04 17.37 -2.82
CA CYS A 73 -6.71 17.12 -3.38
C CYS A 73 -5.73 18.29 -3.22
N PRO A 74 -6.11 19.58 -3.33
CA PRO A 74 -5.19 20.68 -3.05
C PRO A 74 -4.62 20.63 -1.62
N LEU A 75 -5.42 20.25 -0.64
CA LEU A 75 -4.99 20.09 0.76
C LEU A 75 -4.03 18.88 0.87
N LEU A 76 -4.40 17.74 0.30
CA LEU A 76 -3.55 16.54 0.30
C LEU A 76 -2.20 16.80 -0.39
N ILE A 77 -2.18 17.54 -1.49
CA ILE A 77 -0.95 17.97 -2.18
C ILE A 77 -0.09 18.86 -1.26
N ALA A 78 -0.71 19.82 -0.57
CA ALA A 78 0.00 20.67 0.39
C ALA A 78 0.60 19.84 1.52
N ASP A 79 -0.14 18.86 2.05
CA ASP A 79 0.33 17.94 3.07
C ASP A 79 1.50 17.10 2.57
N MET A 80 1.41 16.52 1.38
CA MET A 80 2.50 15.76 0.76
C MET A 80 3.77 16.59 0.59
N LYS A 81 3.64 17.87 0.16
CA LYS A 81 4.79 18.79 0.06
C LYS A 81 5.37 19.11 1.43
N LYS A 82 4.53 19.31 2.44
CA LYS A 82 4.97 19.54 3.82
C LYS A 82 5.68 18.32 4.39
N VAL A 83 5.18 17.11 4.13
CA VAL A 83 5.87 15.85 4.49
C VAL A 83 7.25 15.82 3.85
N ALA A 84 7.33 15.99 2.53
CA ALA A 84 8.61 15.97 1.80
C ALA A 84 9.62 16.98 2.35
N SER A 85 9.18 18.17 2.74
CA SER A 85 10.06 19.23 3.32
C SER A 85 10.62 18.89 4.71
N LYS A 86 9.99 17.93 5.43
CA LYS A 86 10.38 17.50 6.77
C LYS A 86 11.18 16.20 6.81
N ILE A 87 11.26 15.48 5.68
CA ILE A 87 12.11 14.31 5.52
C ILE A 87 13.57 14.77 5.41
N ASP A 88 14.48 14.08 6.15
CA ASP A 88 15.92 14.32 6.03
C ASP A 88 16.34 14.26 4.55
N PRO A 89 17.17 15.19 4.05
CA PRO A 89 17.59 15.22 2.65
C PRO A 89 18.25 13.94 2.15
N LYS A 90 18.94 13.18 3.02
CA LYS A 90 19.52 11.89 2.68
C LYS A 90 18.43 10.84 2.49
N LYS A 91 17.46 10.81 3.42
CA LYS A 91 16.31 9.90 3.34
C LYS A 91 15.38 10.26 2.17
N LEU A 92 15.21 11.53 1.87
CA LEU A 92 14.40 11.97 0.73
C LEU A 92 14.96 11.48 -0.63
N LYS A 93 16.30 11.36 -0.76
CA LYS A 93 16.94 10.75 -1.93
C LYS A 93 16.62 9.25 -2.07
N GLU A 94 16.31 8.59 -0.95
CA GLU A 94 15.93 7.17 -0.88
C GLU A 94 14.42 6.97 -0.86
N THR A 95 13.63 8.04 -1.02
CA THR A 95 12.18 8.02 -0.94
C THR A 95 11.57 8.51 -2.25
N SER A 96 10.49 7.88 -2.69
CA SER A 96 9.63 8.36 -3.77
C SER A 96 8.31 8.84 -3.19
N MET A 97 7.90 10.04 -3.57
CA MET A 97 6.59 10.62 -3.26
C MET A 97 5.65 10.28 -4.41
N VAL A 98 4.77 9.31 -4.21
CA VAL A 98 3.98 8.68 -5.27
C VAL A 98 2.53 9.15 -5.20
N LEU A 99 2.03 9.75 -6.26
CA LEU A 99 0.64 10.15 -6.40
C LEU A 99 -0.03 9.32 -7.49
N ILE A 100 -1.09 8.63 -7.13
CA ILE A 100 -1.80 7.69 -8.01
C ILE A 100 -3.19 8.25 -8.30
N THR A 101 -3.54 8.35 -9.58
CA THR A 101 -4.87 8.83 -9.93
C THR A 101 -5.95 7.76 -9.69
N ILE A 102 -7.11 8.20 -9.20
CA ILE A 102 -8.36 7.41 -9.15
C ILE A 102 -9.25 7.64 -10.37
N ASP A 103 -8.85 8.53 -11.28
CA ASP A 103 -9.57 8.87 -12.52
C ASP A 103 -8.70 8.64 -13.77
N PRO A 104 -8.24 7.40 -14.01
CA PRO A 104 -7.31 7.13 -15.11
C PRO A 104 -7.91 7.37 -16.50
N GLU A 105 -9.24 7.49 -16.61
CA GLU A 105 -9.90 7.81 -17.89
C GLU A 105 -9.61 9.24 -18.32
N ASN A 106 -9.57 10.19 -17.39
CA ASN A 106 -9.36 11.60 -17.66
C ASN A 106 -7.91 12.05 -17.38
N ASP A 107 -7.24 11.44 -16.43
CA ASP A 107 -5.88 11.77 -16.02
C ASP A 107 -4.84 11.04 -16.90
N THR A 108 -4.71 11.50 -18.16
CA THR A 108 -3.66 10.98 -19.07
C THR A 108 -2.26 11.35 -18.57
N PRO A 109 -1.18 10.76 -19.09
CA PRO A 109 0.18 11.14 -18.72
C PRO A 109 0.43 12.63 -18.89
N GLU A 110 -0.07 13.23 -20.00
CA GLU A 110 0.08 14.66 -20.28
C GLU A 110 -0.64 15.52 -19.24
N VAL A 111 -1.84 15.11 -18.83
CA VAL A 111 -2.62 15.80 -17.78
C VAL A 111 -1.89 15.71 -16.45
N LEU A 112 -1.41 14.53 -16.07
CA LEU A 112 -0.61 14.32 -14.85
C LEU A 112 0.69 15.13 -14.87
N LYS A 113 1.37 15.19 -16.01
CA LYS A 113 2.60 15.99 -16.17
C LYS A 113 2.34 17.47 -15.97
N LYS A 114 1.32 18.01 -16.64
CA LYS A 114 0.90 19.40 -16.47
C LYS A 114 0.54 19.70 -15.02
N TYR A 115 -0.24 18.82 -14.39
CA TYR A 115 -0.65 18.94 -12.99
C TYR A 115 0.57 18.97 -12.04
N ALA A 116 1.56 18.10 -12.28
CA ALA A 116 2.81 18.05 -11.52
C ALA A 116 3.62 19.35 -11.68
N GLN A 117 3.76 19.85 -12.91
CA GLN A 117 4.50 21.08 -13.21
C GLN A 117 3.87 22.31 -12.57
N GLU A 118 2.55 22.50 -12.71
CA GLU A 118 1.81 23.62 -12.12
C GLU A 118 1.92 23.66 -10.58
N ARG A 119 2.20 22.51 -9.95
CA ARG A 119 2.33 22.39 -8.49
C ARG A 119 3.78 22.29 -8.01
N SER A 120 4.76 22.50 -8.89
CA SER A 120 6.19 22.34 -8.58
C SER A 120 6.52 20.96 -7.96
N MET A 121 5.93 19.91 -8.55
CA MET A 121 6.09 18.51 -8.16
C MET A 121 6.54 17.63 -9.34
N TYR A 122 7.23 18.22 -10.32
CA TYR A 122 7.77 17.50 -11.46
C TYR A 122 9.24 17.15 -11.22
N GLY A 123 9.58 15.87 -11.45
CA GLY A 123 10.91 15.34 -11.17
C GLY A 123 11.07 14.81 -9.74
N ASN A 124 12.24 14.26 -9.43
CA ASN A 124 12.50 13.65 -8.12
C ASN A 124 12.22 14.61 -6.95
N PRO A 125 11.61 14.13 -5.88
CA PRO A 125 11.24 12.74 -5.58
C PRO A 125 9.83 12.35 -6.05
N TRP A 126 9.15 13.15 -6.87
CA TRP A 126 7.75 13.04 -7.23
C TRP A 126 7.52 12.10 -8.42
N ILE A 127 6.55 11.21 -8.28
CA ILE A 127 6.11 10.30 -9.32
C ILE A 127 4.59 10.31 -9.32
N PHE A 128 3.99 10.60 -10.48
CA PHE A 128 2.55 10.48 -10.70
C PHE A 128 2.29 9.24 -11.54
N LEU A 129 1.35 8.40 -11.08
CA LEU A 129 1.06 7.13 -11.70
C LEU A 129 -0.41 7.02 -12.08
N ARG A 130 -0.65 6.36 -13.20
CA ARG A 130 -1.96 5.88 -13.65
C ARG A 130 -1.87 4.42 -14.08
N THR A 131 -3.00 3.74 -14.05
CA THR A 131 -3.19 2.39 -14.62
C THR A 131 -4.60 2.28 -15.18
N ASP A 132 -5.09 1.10 -15.51
CA ASP A 132 -6.49 0.88 -15.84
C ASP A 132 -7.41 0.96 -14.60
N MET A 133 -8.74 1.00 -14.84
CA MET A 133 -9.72 1.14 -13.76
C MET A 133 -9.75 -0.06 -12.81
N GLU A 134 -9.48 -1.26 -13.29
CA GLU A 134 -9.50 -2.48 -12.47
C GLU A 134 -8.31 -2.48 -11.51
N SER A 135 -7.10 -2.29 -12.03
CA SER A 135 -5.88 -2.16 -11.23
C SER A 135 -5.92 -0.96 -10.28
N THR A 136 -6.58 0.15 -10.69
CA THR A 136 -6.81 1.30 -9.81
C THR A 136 -7.67 0.91 -8.60
N ARG A 137 -8.74 0.14 -8.80
CA ARG A 137 -9.60 -0.34 -7.71
C ARG A 137 -8.88 -1.34 -6.82
N GLU A 138 -8.13 -2.26 -7.41
CA GLU A 138 -7.30 -3.21 -6.67
C GLU A 138 -6.35 -2.47 -5.73
N PHE A 139 -5.60 -1.51 -6.25
CA PHE A 139 -4.65 -0.74 -5.46
C PHE A 139 -5.34 0.12 -4.39
N ALA A 140 -6.48 0.74 -4.70
CA ALA A 140 -7.28 1.47 -3.72
C ALA A 140 -7.73 0.57 -2.56
N ASN A 141 -8.10 -0.69 -2.84
CA ASN A 141 -8.45 -1.67 -1.81
C ASN A 141 -7.24 -2.01 -0.93
N VAL A 142 -6.05 -2.19 -1.51
CA VAL A 142 -4.80 -2.41 -0.74
C VAL A 142 -4.53 -1.25 0.21
N LEU A 143 -4.79 -0.01 -0.22
CA LEU A 143 -4.63 1.19 0.61
C LEU A 143 -5.84 1.46 1.51
N ALA A 144 -6.88 0.64 1.50
CA ALA A 144 -8.16 0.92 2.16
C ALA A 144 -8.77 2.30 1.78
N VAL A 145 -8.40 2.84 0.62
CA VAL A 145 -8.94 4.09 0.08
C VAL A 145 -10.33 3.84 -0.48
N LYS A 146 -11.33 4.41 0.18
CA LYS A 146 -12.70 4.40 -0.34
C LYS A 146 -12.88 5.56 -1.30
N TYR A 147 -13.31 5.28 -2.51
CA TYR A 147 -13.69 6.32 -3.46
C TYR A 147 -14.97 5.96 -4.21
N LYS A 148 -15.73 6.99 -4.59
CA LYS A 148 -16.97 6.85 -5.34
C LYS A 148 -17.06 7.97 -6.37
N LYS A 149 -17.31 7.63 -7.62
CA LYS A 149 -17.61 8.59 -8.68
C LYS A 149 -19.01 9.18 -8.43
N ILE A 150 -19.08 10.48 -8.23
CA ILE A 150 -20.33 11.22 -7.97
C ILE A 150 -20.88 11.79 -9.28
N THR A 151 -20.01 12.36 -10.11
CA THR A 151 -20.29 12.82 -11.48
C THR A 151 -19.19 12.32 -12.41
N PRO A 152 -19.27 12.52 -13.72
CA PRO A 152 -18.20 12.12 -14.65
C PRO A 152 -16.78 12.60 -14.26
N ILE A 153 -16.68 13.70 -13.51
CA ILE A 153 -15.40 14.36 -13.16
C ILE A 153 -15.24 14.63 -11.66
N ILE A 154 -16.21 14.24 -10.81
CA ILE A 154 -16.15 14.46 -9.36
C ILE A 154 -16.20 13.11 -8.64
N PHE A 155 -15.23 12.91 -7.75
CA PHE A 155 -15.16 11.78 -6.85
C PHE A 155 -15.23 12.22 -5.39
N SER A 156 -15.81 11.38 -4.55
CA SER A 156 -15.57 11.41 -3.11
C SER A 156 -14.54 10.33 -2.80
N HIS A 157 -13.50 10.65 -2.04
CA HIS A 157 -12.49 9.67 -1.64
C HIS A 157 -11.94 9.97 -0.24
N SER A 158 -11.43 8.94 0.42
CA SER A 158 -10.70 9.07 1.67
C SER A 158 -9.39 9.82 1.46
N ASN A 159 -9.05 10.73 2.39
CA ASN A 159 -7.76 11.41 2.42
C ASN A 159 -6.78 10.56 3.21
N ILE A 160 -5.96 9.79 2.51
CA ILE A 160 -5.06 8.79 3.09
C ILE A 160 -3.65 8.98 2.52
N ILE A 161 -2.65 8.98 3.40
CA ILE A 161 -1.23 8.86 3.06
C ILE A 161 -0.71 7.55 3.64
N SER A 162 -0.15 6.70 2.79
CA SER A 162 0.42 5.40 3.17
C SER A 162 1.93 5.42 2.98
N ILE A 163 2.65 4.81 3.93
CA ILE A 163 4.11 4.73 3.92
C ILE A 163 4.52 3.28 3.73
N PHE A 164 5.41 3.04 2.77
CA PHE A 164 5.97 1.72 2.49
C PHE A 164 7.49 1.76 2.61
N ASN A 165 8.04 0.66 3.11
CA ASN A 165 9.49 0.46 3.15
C ASN A 165 10.04 0.06 1.76
N LYS A 166 11.37 -0.11 1.66
CA LYS A 166 12.08 -0.48 0.42
C LYS A 166 11.66 -1.82 -0.18
N ASN A 167 10.96 -2.67 0.59
CA ASN A 167 10.42 -3.95 0.13
C ASN A 167 8.96 -3.83 -0.33
N GLY A 168 8.34 -2.64 -0.24
CA GLY A 168 6.93 -2.43 -0.57
C GLY A 168 5.95 -2.90 0.50
N GLU A 169 6.42 -3.14 1.72
CA GLU A 169 5.59 -3.48 2.86
C GLU A 169 5.05 -2.20 3.51
N MET A 170 3.75 -2.14 3.79
CA MET A 170 3.15 -0.99 4.45
C MET A 170 3.63 -0.88 5.90
N VAL A 171 4.14 0.29 6.26
CA VAL A 171 4.70 0.56 7.59
C VAL A 171 3.75 1.38 8.43
N SER A 172 3.08 2.34 7.82
CA SER A 172 2.15 3.26 8.48
C SER A 172 1.17 3.86 7.49
N GLN A 173 0.05 4.33 8.02
CA GLN A 173 -0.98 5.03 7.26
C GLN A 173 -1.59 6.13 8.12
N GLU A 174 -1.81 7.29 7.52
CA GLU A 174 -2.50 8.45 8.13
C GLU A 174 -3.77 8.74 7.35
N GLU A 175 -4.91 8.88 8.04
CA GLU A 175 -6.21 9.20 7.45
C GLU A 175 -6.74 10.52 8.01
N GLY A 176 -7.40 11.31 7.17
CA GLY A 176 -8.04 12.57 7.55
C GLY A 176 -7.06 13.74 7.60
N THR A 177 -6.90 14.36 8.76
CA THR A 177 -5.94 15.48 8.95
C THR A 177 -4.53 14.94 9.09
N VAL A 178 -3.70 15.16 8.08
CA VAL A 178 -2.34 14.62 8.02
C VAL A 178 -1.41 15.33 9.01
N ASN A 179 -0.77 14.56 9.88
CA ASN A 179 0.35 15.04 10.67
C ASN A 179 1.66 14.87 9.90
N ALA A 180 2.05 15.89 9.15
CA ALA A 180 3.24 15.85 8.30
C ALA A 180 4.55 15.55 9.07
N GLU A 181 4.64 15.92 10.35
CA GLU A 181 5.81 15.63 11.19
C GLU A 181 5.87 14.16 11.58
N ALA A 182 4.71 13.57 11.94
CA ALA A 182 4.63 12.15 12.25
C ALA A 182 4.98 11.29 11.03
N VAL A 183 4.42 11.62 9.86
CA VAL A 183 4.74 10.95 8.59
C VAL A 183 6.24 11.05 8.27
N ALA A 184 6.81 12.25 8.32
CA ALA A 184 8.24 12.45 8.05
C ALA A 184 9.13 11.72 9.07
N LYS A 185 8.76 11.70 10.35
CA LYS A 185 9.47 10.95 11.40
C LYS A 185 9.48 9.46 11.09
N THR A 186 8.35 8.89 10.67
CA THR A 186 8.27 7.49 10.26
C THR A 186 9.24 7.22 9.11
N VAL A 187 9.19 8.03 8.04
CA VAL A 187 10.09 7.86 6.87
C VAL A 187 11.56 7.99 7.28
N ASN A 188 11.91 8.95 8.13
CA ASN A 188 13.28 9.17 8.61
C ASN A 188 13.81 7.98 9.43
N GLY A 189 12.93 7.22 10.08
CA GLY A 189 13.27 6.01 10.83
C GLY A 189 13.42 4.75 9.99
N LEU A 190 13.07 4.77 8.69
CA LEU A 190 13.22 3.61 7.81
C LEU A 190 14.68 3.40 7.40
N ASN A 191 15.07 2.12 7.28
CA ASN A 191 16.43 1.70 6.85
C ASN A 191 16.58 1.69 5.34
#